data_d8c2d81c0eb52fdde935827ba371968a
#
_entry.id   d8c2d81c0eb52fdde935827ba371968a
#
_cell.length_a   1.000
_cell.length_b   1.000
_cell.length_c   1.000
_cell.angle_alpha   90.00
_cell.angle_beta   90.00
_cell.angle_gamma   90.00
#
_symmetry.space_group_name_H-M   'P 1'
#
loop_
_entity.id
_entity.type
_entity.pdbx_description
1 polymer ?
#
loop_
_entity_poly.entity_id
_entity_poly.type
_entity_poly.pdbx_seq_one_letter_code
_entity_poly.pdbx_strand_id
1 'polypeptide(L)'
;MRYLTIALAKGRLAKNALEIFENIGITCEEMKDEKTRKLIFTNEELKLRFFLAKPSDVPTYVEYGAADIGIVGKDTILEEGRRLYEVYDLKIGNCKMCVCGPKEAKEKLKHHELIRVASKYPNIAKDYFYNKKHQTVEIIKLNGSIELAPIVGLSEVICDIVETGSTLRENGLSVLEDRKSTRLNSSHT
;
A
#
# COMPACT_ATOMS: atom_id res chain seq x y z
N MET A 1 15.33 -16.67 -26.15
CA MET A 1 15.49 -15.46 -25.31
C MET A 1 14.45 -15.53 -24.19
N ARG A 2 14.82 -15.33 -22.91
CA ARG A 2 13.90 -15.38 -21.76
C ARG A 2 12.98 -14.16 -21.77
N TYR A 3 11.71 -14.32 -21.37
CA TYR A 3 10.80 -13.19 -21.12
C TYR A 3 11.21 -12.45 -19.85
N LEU A 4 11.13 -11.13 -19.88
CA LEU A 4 11.15 -10.32 -18.68
C LEU A 4 9.73 -10.28 -18.11
N THR A 5 9.57 -10.76 -16.89
CA THR A 5 8.27 -10.92 -16.25
C THR A 5 8.01 -9.81 -15.22
N ILE A 6 6.88 -9.11 -15.37
CA ILE A 6 6.50 -7.95 -14.55
C ILE A 6 5.20 -8.27 -13.80
N ALA A 7 5.26 -8.23 -12.48
CA ALA A 7 4.09 -8.34 -11.61
C ALA A 7 3.51 -6.96 -11.30
N LEU A 8 2.21 -6.77 -11.55
CA LEU A 8 1.49 -5.52 -11.31
C LEU A 8 0.48 -5.69 -10.18
N ALA A 9 0.45 -4.78 -9.22
CA ALA A 9 -0.59 -4.73 -8.20
C ALA A 9 -1.94 -4.36 -8.83
N LYS A 10 -2.95 -5.26 -8.70
CA LYS A 10 -4.31 -5.03 -9.22
C LYS A 10 -4.90 -3.71 -8.74
N GLY A 11 -5.67 -3.04 -9.62
CA GLY A 11 -6.39 -1.82 -9.33
C GLY A 11 -5.82 -0.60 -10.03
N ARG A 12 -6.02 0.58 -9.43
CA ARG A 12 -5.62 1.87 -10.01
C ARG A 12 -4.12 1.94 -10.33
N LEU A 13 -3.29 1.34 -9.48
CA LEU A 13 -1.84 1.37 -9.68
C LEU A 13 -1.42 0.64 -10.96
N ALA A 14 -2.05 -0.51 -11.27
CA ALA A 14 -1.79 -1.22 -12.53
C ALA A 14 -2.17 -0.37 -13.74
N LYS A 15 -3.33 0.32 -13.70
CA LYS A 15 -3.78 1.22 -14.78
C LYS A 15 -2.75 2.34 -15.02
N ASN A 16 -2.33 3.03 -13.98
CA ASN A 16 -1.34 4.10 -14.08
C ASN A 16 0.02 3.58 -14.58
N ALA A 17 0.43 2.40 -14.15
CA ALA A 17 1.68 1.79 -14.61
C ALA A 17 1.62 1.43 -16.09
N LEU A 18 0.49 0.91 -16.58
CA LEU A 18 0.28 0.60 -17.98
C LEU A 18 0.30 1.87 -18.85
N GLU A 19 -0.27 2.98 -18.39
CA GLU A 19 -0.18 4.28 -19.08
C GLU A 19 1.28 4.76 -19.22
N ILE A 20 2.10 4.55 -18.17
CA ILE A 20 3.54 4.87 -18.25
C ILE A 20 4.24 3.99 -19.30
N PHE A 21 3.94 2.70 -19.33
CA PHE A 21 4.48 1.79 -20.33
C PHE A 21 4.06 2.17 -21.75
N GLU A 22 2.80 2.53 -21.96
CA GLU A 22 2.31 2.99 -23.26
C GLU A 22 3.05 4.25 -23.75
N ASN A 23 3.31 5.20 -22.85
CA ASN A 23 4.04 6.42 -23.18
C ASN A 23 5.48 6.17 -23.67
N ILE A 24 6.06 5.02 -23.34
CA ILE A 24 7.39 4.60 -23.83
C ILE A 24 7.31 3.52 -24.91
N GLY A 25 6.12 3.30 -25.49
CA GLY A 25 5.92 2.38 -26.61
C GLY A 25 5.74 0.91 -26.22
N ILE A 26 5.54 0.60 -24.94
CA ILE A 26 5.27 -0.74 -24.46
C ILE A 26 3.76 -0.93 -24.30
N THR A 27 3.15 -1.67 -25.19
CA THR A 27 1.69 -1.93 -25.17
C THR A 27 1.38 -3.39 -24.89
N CYS A 28 0.25 -3.63 -24.23
CA CYS A 28 -0.32 -4.95 -24.06
C CYS A 28 -1.85 -4.83 -24.15
N GLU A 29 -2.37 -4.86 -25.38
CA GLU A 29 -3.80 -4.61 -25.67
C GLU A 29 -4.74 -5.56 -24.90
N GLU A 30 -4.33 -6.81 -24.69
CA GLU A 30 -5.11 -7.78 -23.93
C GLU A 30 -5.37 -7.37 -22.47
N MET A 31 -4.51 -6.54 -21.87
CA MET A 31 -4.69 -6.04 -20.50
C MET A 31 -5.73 -4.94 -20.37
N LYS A 32 -6.16 -4.34 -21.49
CA LYS A 32 -7.19 -3.30 -21.53
C LYS A 32 -8.60 -3.87 -21.41
N ASP A 33 -8.79 -5.15 -21.71
CA ASP A 33 -10.07 -5.83 -21.58
C ASP A 33 -10.38 -6.15 -20.11
N GLU A 34 -11.20 -5.32 -19.48
CA GLU A 34 -11.63 -5.48 -18.08
C GLU A 34 -12.47 -6.78 -17.85
N LYS A 35 -12.98 -7.41 -18.91
CA LYS A 35 -13.76 -8.64 -18.82
C LYS A 35 -12.90 -9.90 -18.90
N THR A 36 -11.64 -9.76 -19.26
CA THR A 36 -10.73 -10.91 -19.39
C THR A 36 -10.51 -11.61 -18.05
N ARG A 37 -10.51 -12.94 -18.08
CA ARG A 37 -10.08 -13.79 -16.95
C ARG A 37 -8.64 -14.28 -17.09
N LYS A 38 -7.95 -13.82 -18.12
CA LYS A 38 -6.52 -14.10 -18.30
C LYS A 38 -5.73 -13.63 -17.08
N LEU A 39 -4.76 -14.41 -16.67
CA LEU A 39 -3.88 -14.08 -15.55
C LEU A 39 -2.50 -13.61 -16.03
N ILE A 40 -2.09 -14.04 -17.22
CA ILE A 40 -0.79 -13.75 -17.82
C ILE A 40 -1.02 -13.13 -19.19
N PHE A 41 -0.33 -12.05 -19.47
CA PHE A 41 -0.38 -11.29 -20.70
C PHE A 41 1.02 -11.19 -21.29
N THR A 42 1.16 -11.34 -22.60
CA THR A 42 2.48 -11.41 -23.23
C THR A 42 2.58 -10.44 -24.40
N ASN A 43 3.64 -9.67 -24.42
CA ASN A 43 4.08 -8.94 -25.59
C ASN A 43 5.23 -9.75 -26.23
N GLU A 44 4.92 -10.42 -27.35
CA GLU A 44 5.87 -11.33 -28.04
C GLU A 44 7.01 -10.59 -28.70
N GLU A 45 6.77 -9.39 -29.20
CA GLU A 45 7.78 -8.56 -29.88
C GLU A 45 8.88 -8.13 -28.93
N LEU A 46 8.49 -7.60 -27.77
CA LEU A 46 9.41 -7.10 -26.75
C LEU A 46 9.86 -8.18 -25.75
N LYS A 47 9.34 -9.42 -25.88
CA LYS A 47 9.58 -10.50 -24.91
C LYS A 47 9.27 -10.11 -23.48
N LEU A 48 8.17 -9.39 -23.30
CA LEU A 48 7.65 -9.00 -22.00
C LEU A 48 6.47 -9.88 -21.62
N ARG A 49 6.36 -10.18 -20.35
CA ARG A 49 5.24 -10.90 -19.74
C ARG A 49 4.74 -10.13 -18.54
N PHE A 50 3.43 -9.95 -18.46
CA PHE A 50 2.77 -9.24 -17.36
C PHE A 50 1.79 -10.17 -16.66
N PHE A 51 1.62 -10.00 -15.36
CA PHE A 51 0.49 -10.56 -14.64
C PHE A 51 0.03 -9.63 -13.53
N LEU A 52 -1.26 -9.79 -13.14
CA LEU A 52 -1.91 -9.00 -12.11
C LEU A 52 -2.04 -9.82 -10.83
N ALA A 53 -1.51 -9.32 -9.72
CA ALA A 53 -1.58 -9.96 -8.41
C ALA A 53 -2.21 -9.03 -7.36
N LYS A 54 -2.59 -9.57 -6.21
CA LYS A 54 -2.91 -8.74 -5.05
C LYS A 54 -1.67 -7.93 -4.65
N PRO A 55 -1.81 -6.67 -4.22
CA PRO A 55 -0.66 -5.86 -3.83
C PRO A 55 0.28 -6.56 -2.84
N SER A 56 -0.25 -7.20 -1.79
CA SER A 56 0.52 -7.95 -0.79
C SER A 56 1.35 -9.11 -1.35
N ASP A 57 0.94 -9.65 -2.48
CA ASP A 57 1.58 -10.84 -3.06
C ASP A 57 2.70 -10.46 -4.05
N VAL A 58 2.67 -9.25 -4.62
CA VAL A 58 3.66 -8.80 -5.59
C VAL A 58 5.10 -8.92 -5.07
N PRO A 59 5.43 -8.45 -3.85
CA PRO A 59 6.76 -8.62 -3.29
C PRO A 59 7.22 -10.09 -3.19
N THR A 60 6.29 -11.00 -2.90
CA THR A 60 6.57 -12.44 -2.84
C THR A 60 6.97 -12.99 -4.21
N TYR A 61 6.23 -12.65 -5.26
CA TYR A 61 6.57 -13.10 -6.61
C TYR A 61 7.96 -12.66 -7.07
N VAL A 62 8.36 -11.45 -6.68
CA VAL A 62 9.69 -10.93 -7.01
C VAL A 62 10.78 -11.60 -6.18
N GLU A 63 10.60 -11.72 -4.87
CA GLU A 63 11.56 -12.35 -3.96
C GLU A 63 11.89 -13.80 -4.37
N TYR A 64 10.88 -14.55 -4.79
CA TYR A 64 11.05 -15.95 -5.25
C TYR A 64 11.41 -16.07 -6.73
N GLY A 65 11.65 -14.98 -7.44
CA GLY A 65 12.07 -14.98 -8.84
C GLY A 65 10.99 -15.41 -9.84
N ALA A 66 9.73 -15.46 -9.42
CA ALA A 66 8.60 -15.72 -10.33
C ALA A 66 8.26 -14.49 -11.18
N ALA A 67 8.60 -13.31 -10.70
CA ALA A 67 8.67 -12.08 -11.46
C ALA A 67 10.08 -11.48 -11.36
N ASP A 68 10.53 -10.84 -12.43
CA ASP A 68 11.81 -10.12 -12.44
C ASP A 68 11.65 -8.71 -11.84
N ILE A 69 10.47 -8.10 -12.03
CA ILE A 69 10.12 -6.77 -11.56
C ILE A 69 8.71 -6.79 -10.98
N GLY A 70 8.50 -6.03 -9.90
CA GLY A 70 7.19 -5.79 -9.32
C GLY A 70 6.85 -4.30 -9.29
N ILE A 71 5.59 -3.94 -9.58
CA ILE A 71 5.08 -2.58 -9.42
C ILE A 71 4.00 -2.61 -8.34
N VAL A 72 4.29 -1.96 -7.22
CA VAL A 72 3.48 -2.00 -6.02
C VAL A 72 3.64 -0.73 -5.19
N GLY A 73 2.71 -0.44 -4.30
CA GLY A 73 2.79 0.70 -3.39
C GLY A 73 3.93 0.57 -2.38
N LYS A 74 4.54 1.68 -2.04
CA LYS A 74 5.59 1.74 -1.01
C LYS A 74 5.11 1.24 0.36
N ASP A 75 3.84 1.47 0.68
CA ASP A 75 3.17 0.93 1.85
C ASP A 75 3.27 -0.60 1.92
N THR A 76 3.03 -1.26 0.79
CA THR A 76 3.11 -2.72 0.69
C THR A 76 4.56 -3.20 0.88
N ILE A 77 5.54 -2.54 0.26
CA ILE A 77 6.95 -2.90 0.42
C ILE A 77 7.36 -2.80 1.89
N LEU A 78 6.98 -1.71 2.56
CA LEU A 78 7.30 -1.48 3.96
C LEU A 78 6.58 -2.47 4.89
N GLU A 79 5.32 -2.79 4.60
CA GLU A 79 4.53 -3.72 5.42
C GLU A 79 5.02 -5.15 5.29
N GLU A 80 5.29 -5.61 4.07
CA GLU A 80 5.76 -6.98 3.82
C GLU A 80 7.20 -7.21 4.27
N GLY A 81 8.05 -6.17 4.28
CA GLY A 81 9.40 -6.19 4.84
C GLY A 81 10.34 -7.21 4.19
N ARG A 82 10.10 -7.56 2.91
CA ARG A 82 10.90 -8.55 2.19
C ARG A 82 12.23 -7.98 1.72
N ARG A 83 13.20 -8.86 1.45
CA ARG A 83 14.55 -8.49 0.98
C ARG A 83 14.53 -8.19 -0.52
N LEU A 84 14.12 -6.98 -0.88
CA LEU A 84 13.99 -6.52 -2.25
C LEU A 84 14.68 -5.18 -2.45
N TYR A 85 15.07 -4.91 -3.69
CA TYR A 85 15.64 -3.62 -4.07
C TYR A 85 14.56 -2.73 -4.65
N GLU A 86 14.47 -1.50 -4.17
CA GLU A 86 13.68 -0.47 -4.81
C GLU A 86 14.53 0.16 -5.91
N VAL A 87 14.17 -0.09 -7.16
CA VAL A 87 14.98 0.30 -8.32
C VAL A 87 14.59 1.70 -8.81
N TYR A 88 13.29 2.02 -8.77
CA TYR A 88 12.78 3.27 -9.31
C TYR A 88 11.49 3.71 -8.65
N ASP A 89 11.31 5.01 -8.44
CA ASP A 89 10.08 5.62 -7.95
C ASP A 89 9.28 6.19 -9.13
N LEU A 90 8.13 5.56 -9.43
CA LEU A 90 7.22 5.99 -10.50
C LEU A 90 6.50 7.31 -10.20
N LYS A 91 6.53 7.79 -8.96
CA LYS A 91 5.85 9.02 -8.48
C LYS A 91 4.34 9.04 -8.73
N ILE A 92 3.72 7.86 -8.76
CA ILE A 92 2.28 7.68 -8.86
C ILE A 92 1.71 7.16 -7.54
N GLY A 93 0.42 7.41 -7.27
CA GLY A 93 -0.24 6.92 -6.06
C GLY A 93 0.24 7.59 -4.77
N ASN A 94 0.45 8.91 -4.80
CA ASN A 94 0.87 9.67 -3.62
C ASN A 94 -0.16 9.55 -2.49
N CYS A 95 0.27 9.03 -1.35
CA CYS A 95 -0.54 8.93 -0.14
C CYS A 95 0.33 9.10 1.10
N LYS A 96 -0.30 9.28 2.25
CA LYS A 96 0.40 9.43 3.52
C LYS A 96 -0.10 8.40 4.51
N MET A 97 0.79 7.84 5.31
CA MET A 97 0.41 7.06 6.47
C MET A 97 0.11 8.01 7.63
N CYS A 98 -1.08 7.93 8.20
CA CYS A 98 -1.55 8.81 9.26
C CYS A 98 -2.10 8.01 10.44
N VAL A 99 -2.00 8.59 11.64
CA VAL A 99 -2.79 8.16 12.80
C VAL A 99 -4.07 8.97 12.79
N CYS A 100 -5.22 8.29 12.73
CA CYS A 100 -6.52 8.93 12.63
C CYS A 100 -7.46 8.39 13.72
N GLY A 101 -8.43 9.20 14.10
CA GLY A 101 -9.42 8.81 15.10
C GLY A 101 -10.35 9.97 15.46
N PRO A 102 -11.23 9.77 16.44
CA PRO A 102 -12.01 10.87 17.01
C PRO A 102 -11.08 11.88 17.66
N LYS A 103 -11.48 13.17 17.64
CA LYS A 103 -10.61 14.27 18.13
C LYS A 103 -10.17 14.08 19.58
N GLU A 104 -11.01 13.48 20.39
CA GLU A 104 -10.79 13.22 21.82
C GLU A 104 -9.61 12.24 22.05
N ALA A 105 -9.37 11.33 21.11
CA ALA A 105 -8.26 10.37 21.19
C ALA A 105 -6.87 11.05 21.11
N LYS A 106 -6.81 12.31 20.65
CA LYS A 106 -5.57 13.07 20.57
C LYS A 106 -4.89 13.26 21.93
N GLU A 107 -5.66 13.45 22.97
CA GLU A 107 -5.10 13.60 24.33
C GLU A 107 -4.47 12.29 24.82
N LYS A 108 -5.12 11.13 24.60
CA LYS A 108 -4.55 9.81 24.93
C LYS A 108 -3.21 9.56 24.22
N LEU A 109 -3.10 9.99 22.96
CA LEU A 109 -1.84 9.90 22.18
C LEU A 109 -0.73 10.77 22.78
N LYS A 110 -1.05 11.98 23.29
CA LYS A 110 -0.09 12.89 23.91
C LYS A 110 0.42 12.37 25.25
N HIS A 111 -0.45 11.77 26.03
CA HIS A 111 -0.11 11.26 27.36
C HIS A 111 0.48 9.86 27.37
N HIS A 112 0.73 9.28 26.17
CA HIS A 112 1.28 7.92 25.99
C HIS A 112 0.47 6.84 26.74
N GLU A 113 -0.85 7.04 26.82
CA GLU A 113 -1.74 6.03 27.39
C GLU A 113 -1.67 4.73 26.56
N LEU A 114 -1.96 3.61 27.22
CA LEU A 114 -2.12 2.35 26.53
C LEU A 114 -3.40 2.39 25.68
N ILE A 115 -3.25 2.40 24.37
CA ILE A 115 -4.34 2.47 23.41
C ILE A 115 -4.29 1.30 22.43
N ARG A 116 -5.43 0.96 21.85
CA ARG A 116 -5.57 0.01 20.75
C ARG A 116 -5.53 0.77 19.43
N VAL A 117 -4.76 0.26 18.49
CA VAL A 117 -4.56 0.83 17.15
C VAL A 117 -4.98 -0.19 16.12
N ALA A 118 -6.06 0.04 15.39
CA ALA A 118 -6.43 -0.82 14.28
C ALA A 118 -5.70 -0.39 13.01
N SER A 119 -5.20 -1.35 12.25
CA SER A 119 -4.47 -1.08 11.00
C SER A 119 -4.52 -2.26 10.04
N LYS A 120 -4.50 -1.94 8.75
CA LYS A 120 -4.18 -2.91 7.69
C LYS A 120 -2.67 -3.17 7.61
N TYR A 121 -1.86 -2.28 8.19
CA TYR A 121 -0.41 -2.23 8.11
C TYR A 121 0.24 -2.36 9.51
N PRO A 122 0.13 -3.54 10.16
CA PRO A 122 0.60 -3.72 11.53
C PRO A 122 2.11 -3.50 11.70
N ASN A 123 2.93 -3.86 10.72
CA ASN A 123 4.37 -3.69 10.81
C ASN A 123 4.76 -2.21 10.71
N ILE A 124 4.12 -1.46 9.82
CA ILE A 124 4.28 -0.01 9.71
C ILE A 124 3.80 0.69 10.99
N ALA A 125 2.66 0.26 11.54
CA ALA A 125 2.15 0.82 12.78
C ALA A 125 3.08 0.54 13.96
N LYS A 126 3.63 -0.68 14.08
CA LYS A 126 4.64 -1.04 15.10
C LYS A 126 5.87 -0.16 15.00
N ASP A 127 6.44 -0.01 13.79
CA ASP A 127 7.60 0.84 13.57
C ASP A 127 7.34 2.28 14.04
N TYR A 128 6.16 2.80 13.71
CA TYR A 128 5.79 4.15 14.12
C TYR A 128 5.67 4.30 15.63
N PHE A 129 4.85 3.47 16.28
CA PHE A 129 4.56 3.64 17.70
C PHE A 129 5.76 3.21 18.58
N TYR A 130 6.40 2.07 18.31
CA TYR A 130 7.47 1.57 19.19
C TYR A 130 8.82 2.22 18.90
N ASN A 131 9.20 2.34 17.61
CA ASN A 131 10.55 2.78 17.28
C ASN A 131 10.68 4.30 17.15
N LYS A 132 9.63 4.98 16.65
CA LYS A 132 9.69 6.44 16.44
C LYS A 132 9.05 7.24 17.54
N LYS A 133 7.92 6.79 18.06
CA LYS A 133 7.17 7.49 19.09
C LYS A 133 7.47 7.02 20.50
N HIS A 134 8.11 5.84 20.64
CA HIS A 134 8.42 5.19 21.92
C HIS A 134 7.17 5.00 22.80
N GLN A 135 6.03 4.70 22.18
CA GLN A 135 4.76 4.48 22.84
C GLN A 135 4.33 3.01 22.67
N THR A 136 4.05 2.35 23.79
CA THR A 136 3.46 1.01 23.78
C THR A 136 1.98 1.07 23.42
N VAL A 137 1.58 0.28 22.43
CA VAL A 137 0.19 0.20 21.96
C VAL A 137 -0.18 -1.25 21.65
N GLU A 138 -1.46 -1.58 21.72
CA GLU A 138 -1.98 -2.84 21.20
C GLU A 138 -2.37 -2.66 19.73
N ILE A 139 -1.78 -3.45 18.82
CA ILE A 139 -2.07 -3.35 17.39
C ILE A 139 -3.03 -4.45 16.98
N ILE A 140 -4.17 -4.05 16.42
CA ILE A 140 -5.22 -4.93 15.91
C ILE A 140 -5.19 -4.91 14.39
N LYS A 141 -4.86 -6.06 13.79
CA LYS A 141 -4.85 -6.19 12.33
C LYS A 141 -6.27 -6.32 11.79
N LEU A 142 -6.62 -5.49 10.81
CA LEU A 142 -7.82 -5.62 10.00
C LEU A 142 -7.45 -5.69 8.52
N ASN A 143 -8.34 -6.22 7.69
CA ASN A 143 -8.09 -6.39 6.25
C ASN A 143 -8.75 -5.30 5.38
N GLY A 144 -9.65 -4.51 5.94
CA GLY A 144 -10.36 -3.42 5.26
C GLY A 144 -11.34 -2.74 6.19
N SER A 145 -11.96 -1.65 5.74
CA SER A 145 -12.91 -0.83 6.50
C SER A 145 -12.37 -0.44 7.88
N ILE A 146 -11.13 -0.01 7.90
CA ILE A 146 -10.38 0.26 9.14
C ILE A 146 -11.04 1.37 9.95
N GLU A 147 -11.66 2.35 9.27
CA GLU A 147 -12.37 3.49 9.88
C GLU A 147 -13.52 3.06 10.80
N LEU A 148 -14.05 1.85 10.58
CA LEU A 148 -15.11 1.31 11.43
C LEU A 148 -14.62 1.02 12.86
N ALA A 149 -13.35 0.68 13.03
CA ALA A 149 -12.80 0.22 14.32
C ALA A 149 -13.01 1.22 15.48
N PRO A 150 -12.69 2.52 15.36
CA PRO A 150 -12.97 3.46 16.45
C PRO A 150 -14.45 3.74 16.62
N ILE A 151 -15.26 3.63 15.57
CA ILE A 151 -16.71 3.91 15.64
C ILE A 151 -17.43 2.85 16.50
N VAL A 152 -17.03 1.58 16.36
CA VAL A 152 -17.63 0.46 17.12
C VAL A 152 -16.88 0.16 18.42
N GLY A 153 -15.87 0.97 18.79
CA GLY A 153 -15.14 0.79 20.05
C GLY A 153 -14.11 -0.34 20.04
N LEU A 154 -13.71 -0.83 18.88
CA LEU A 154 -12.66 -1.85 18.76
C LEU A 154 -11.28 -1.27 19.06
N SER A 155 -11.02 -0.03 18.66
CA SER A 155 -9.75 0.67 18.91
C SER A 155 -9.99 2.15 19.20
N GLU A 156 -9.04 2.79 19.83
CA GLU A 156 -9.09 4.25 20.09
C GLU A 156 -8.71 5.04 18.83
N VAL A 157 -7.78 4.52 18.05
CA VAL A 157 -7.29 5.15 16.81
C VAL A 157 -7.03 4.11 15.75
N ILE A 158 -6.82 4.59 14.52
CA ILE A 158 -6.35 3.78 13.40
C ILE A 158 -5.02 4.30 12.88
N CYS A 159 -4.23 3.42 12.27
CA CYS A 159 -3.06 3.77 11.47
C CYS A 159 -3.31 3.30 10.04
N ASP A 160 -3.56 4.23 9.13
CA ASP A 160 -3.97 3.90 7.77
C ASP A 160 -3.47 4.93 6.75
N ILE A 161 -3.59 4.56 5.48
CA ILE A 161 -3.26 5.40 4.35
C ILE A 161 -4.35 6.44 4.14
N VAL A 162 -3.95 7.70 4.08
CA VAL A 162 -4.84 8.82 3.78
C VAL A 162 -4.41 9.47 2.47
N GLU A 163 -5.32 9.53 1.52
CA GLU A 163 -5.14 10.22 0.25
C GLU A 163 -5.81 11.61 0.29
N THR A 164 -7.13 11.66 0.38
CA THR A 164 -7.93 12.89 0.45
C THR A 164 -8.56 13.14 1.82
N GLY A 165 -8.65 12.11 2.64
CA GLY A 165 -9.31 12.14 3.95
C GLY A 165 -10.83 12.27 3.90
N SER A 166 -11.48 12.09 2.74
CA SER A 166 -12.95 12.15 2.62
C SER A 166 -13.63 11.10 3.48
N THR A 167 -13.21 9.84 3.36
CA THR A 167 -13.76 8.73 4.15
C THR A 167 -13.67 8.99 5.66
N LEU A 168 -12.55 9.54 6.13
CA LEU A 168 -12.38 9.91 7.53
C LEU A 168 -13.42 10.94 7.97
N ARG A 169 -13.57 12.03 7.21
CA ARG A 169 -14.52 13.12 7.53
C ARG A 169 -15.96 12.65 7.54
N GLU A 170 -16.36 11.84 6.56
CA GLU A 170 -17.71 11.27 6.48
C GLU A 170 -18.05 10.38 7.67
N ASN A 171 -17.04 9.80 8.32
CA ASN A 171 -17.18 8.93 9.49
C ASN A 171 -16.82 9.62 10.82
N GLY A 172 -16.73 10.96 10.86
CA GLY A 172 -16.45 11.73 12.08
C GLY A 172 -15.02 11.58 12.61
N LEU A 173 -14.10 11.05 11.80
CA LEU A 173 -12.71 10.88 12.16
C LEU A 173 -11.85 12.03 11.62
N SER A 174 -10.71 12.26 12.25
CA SER A 174 -9.74 13.26 11.85
C SER A 174 -8.33 12.68 11.83
N VAL A 175 -7.46 13.27 11.02
CA VAL A 175 -6.02 13.01 11.12
C VAL A 175 -5.53 13.63 12.43
N LEU A 176 -5.02 12.82 13.33
CA LEU A 176 -4.50 13.23 14.64
C LEU A 176 -2.98 13.45 14.58
N GLU A 177 -2.29 12.59 13.83
CA GLU A 177 -0.85 12.69 13.60
C GLU A 177 -0.55 12.31 12.15
N ASP A 178 0.24 13.15 11.47
CA ASP A 178 0.81 12.86 10.16
C ASP A 178 2.20 12.26 10.39
N ARG A 179 2.44 11.06 9.91
CA ARG A 179 3.79 10.47 9.89
C ARG A 179 4.66 11.31 8.95
N LYS A 180 5.31 12.33 9.52
CA LYS A 180 6.31 13.13 8.79
C LYS A 180 7.44 12.22 8.35
N SER A 181 7.48 11.92 7.11
CA SER A 181 8.49 11.29 6.27
C SER A 181 8.05 9.95 5.69
N THR A 182 7.89 9.99 4.55
CA THR A 182 7.84 9.12 3.40
C THR A 182 6.49 9.31 2.73
N ARG A 183 6.46 10.18 1.73
CA ARG A 183 5.46 10.04 0.67
C ARG A 183 5.56 8.58 0.26
N LEU A 184 4.49 7.83 0.44
CA LEU A 184 4.41 6.45 -0.01
C LEU A 184 4.19 6.51 -1.52
N ASN A 185 5.27 6.72 -2.25
CA ASN A 185 5.25 6.68 -3.70
C ASN A 185 5.26 5.21 -4.13
N SER A 186 4.65 4.90 -5.25
CA SER A 186 4.78 3.56 -5.85
C SER A 186 6.22 3.31 -6.27
N SER A 187 6.77 2.19 -5.86
CA SER A 187 8.13 1.78 -6.16
C SER A 187 8.14 0.45 -6.91
N HIS A 188 9.16 0.25 -7.74
CA HIS A 188 9.48 -1.04 -8.32
C HIS A 188 10.34 -1.84 -7.34
N THR A 189 10.04 -3.09 -7.21
CA THR A 189 10.91 -4.08 -6.55
C THR A 189 11.41 -5.10 -7.54
#